data_c68420af5aac679b27e24b72fa764ceb
#
_entry.id   c68420af5aac679b27e24b72fa764ceb
#
_cell.length_a   1.000
_cell.length_b   1.000
_cell.length_c   1.000
_cell.angle_alpha   90.00
_cell.angle_beta   90.00
_cell.angle_gamma   90.00
#
_symmetry.space_group_name_H-M   'P 1'
#
loop_
_entity.id
_entity.type
_entity.pdbx_description
1 polymer ?
#
loop_
_entity_poly.entity_id
_entity_poly.type
_entity_poly.pdbx_seq_one_letter_code
_entity_poly.pdbx_strand_id
1 'polypeptide(L)'
;TYTASQGLLLMIPNMYKIAGEFLPCVFHVSARTLASHALCIFGDHQDVMSARQTGFAMLAEGSVQEVMDLAGVAHLATIKSRVPFMNFFDGFRTSHEIQKIEMLENDDLAPLIDQEALAEFRARALNPMKPVARGMAENPDHFFQHRESCNNYYEAVPAIVEEYMNEISKITGRKYGLFDYYGAEDAERVIIAMGSVTEAAREAIDYLVANGEKVGMVAVHLYRPFSAKHFLAAVPKTAKTIAVLDRTKEPGANGEPLYLDVKDCFYGAENAPVIVGGRYGLGSKDTTPAQILSVFENLAMPMPKNH
;
A
#
# COMPACT_ATOMS: atom_id res chain seq x y z
N THR A 1 -6.93 7.15 13.92
CA THR A 1 -8.13 7.88 13.46
C THR A 1 -8.73 7.22 12.22
N TYR A 2 -9.97 7.58 11.89
CA TYR A 2 -10.69 7.09 10.71
C TYR A 2 -11.07 8.29 9.85
N THR A 3 -10.85 8.18 8.51
CA THR A 3 -11.09 9.28 7.60
C THR A 3 -11.27 8.81 6.15
N ALA A 4 -11.63 9.73 5.27
CA ALA A 4 -11.74 9.52 3.82
C ALA A 4 -11.73 10.85 3.06
N SER A 5 -11.37 10.82 1.77
CA SER A 5 -11.57 11.92 0.80
C SER A 5 -11.02 13.27 1.30
N GLN A 6 -11.80 14.34 1.24
CA GLN A 6 -11.41 15.68 1.69
C GLN A 6 -11.01 15.73 3.17
N GLY A 7 -11.57 14.84 4.02
CA GLY A 7 -11.17 14.74 5.41
C GLY A 7 -9.71 14.37 5.59
N LEU A 8 -9.21 13.42 4.77
CA LEU A 8 -7.80 13.07 4.75
C LEU A 8 -6.94 14.25 4.26
N LEU A 9 -7.36 14.94 3.20
CA LEU A 9 -6.61 16.08 2.66
C LEU A 9 -6.47 17.23 3.65
N LEU A 10 -7.50 17.48 4.45
CA LEU A 10 -7.44 18.51 5.51
C LEU A 10 -6.42 18.17 6.60
N MET A 11 -6.05 16.91 6.75
CA MET A 11 -5.04 16.45 7.72
C MET A 11 -3.60 16.46 7.17
N ILE A 12 -3.39 16.66 5.88
CA ILE A 12 -2.05 16.59 5.25
C ILE A 12 -0.99 17.44 5.98
N PRO A 13 -1.24 18.72 6.36
CA PRO A 13 -0.24 19.48 7.09
C PRO A 13 0.16 18.84 8.43
N ASN A 14 -0.82 18.27 9.14
CA ASN A 14 -0.57 17.56 10.39
C ASN A 14 0.12 16.20 10.15
N MET A 15 -0.18 15.52 9.04
CA MET A 15 0.48 14.26 8.68
C MET A 15 1.98 14.48 8.47
N TYR A 16 2.37 15.53 7.75
CA TYR A 16 3.80 15.89 7.62
C TYR A 16 4.46 16.12 8.99
N LYS A 17 3.74 16.76 9.90
CA LYS A 17 4.25 17.03 11.25
C LYS A 17 4.39 15.76 12.08
N ILE A 18 3.38 14.89 12.07
CA ILE A 18 3.38 13.59 12.76
C ILE A 18 4.56 12.73 12.26
N ALA A 19 4.71 12.62 10.94
CA ALA A 19 5.80 11.84 10.33
C ALA A 19 7.17 12.45 10.65
N GLY A 20 7.32 13.77 10.54
CA GLY A 20 8.58 14.46 10.81
C GLY A 20 9.03 14.39 12.27
N GLU A 21 8.10 14.21 13.21
CA GLU A 21 8.43 14.02 14.63
C GLU A 21 8.53 12.54 15.04
N PHE A 22 8.35 11.60 14.13
CA PHE A 22 8.37 10.15 14.39
C PHE A 22 7.39 9.76 15.51
N LEU A 23 6.12 10.17 15.34
CA LEU A 23 5.06 9.87 16.30
C LEU A 23 4.27 8.65 15.82
N PRO A 24 4.27 7.54 16.58
CA PRO A 24 3.44 6.39 16.29
C PRO A 24 1.97 6.78 16.15
N CYS A 25 1.38 6.47 15.01
CA CYS A 25 0.01 6.84 14.69
C CYS A 25 -0.53 5.95 13.56
N VAL A 26 -1.80 5.59 13.60
CA VAL A 26 -2.45 4.86 12.49
C VAL A 26 -3.69 5.63 12.03
N PHE A 27 -3.76 5.86 10.73
CA PHE A 27 -4.94 6.36 10.04
C PHE A 27 -5.57 5.20 9.27
N HIS A 28 -6.80 4.84 9.58
CA HIS A 28 -7.59 3.91 8.79
C HIS A 28 -8.40 4.71 7.77
N VAL A 29 -8.16 4.44 6.49
CA VAL A 29 -8.72 5.23 5.41
C VAL A 29 -9.56 4.36 4.50
N SER A 30 -10.86 4.64 4.46
CA SER A 30 -11.76 4.13 3.44
C SER A 30 -11.57 4.98 2.18
N ALA A 31 -10.65 4.58 1.30
CA ALA A 31 -10.15 5.40 0.20
C ALA A 31 -11.24 5.81 -0.79
N ARG A 32 -11.31 7.11 -1.11
CA ARG A 32 -12.38 7.69 -1.92
C ARG A 32 -11.88 8.75 -2.89
N THR A 33 -12.72 9.04 -3.89
CA THR A 33 -12.53 10.14 -4.82
C THR A 33 -12.38 11.49 -4.12
N LEU A 34 -11.77 12.42 -4.81
CA LEU A 34 -11.73 13.83 -4.45
C LEU A 34 -12.67 14.64 -5.34
N ALA A 35 -13.29 15.66 -4.77
CA ALA A 35 -14.03 16.63 -5.57
C ALA A 35 -13.06 17.36 -6.51
N SER A 36 -13.29 17.26 -7.81
CA SER A 36 -12.47 17.88 -8.86
C SER A 36 -13.35 18.53 -9.92
N HIS A 37 -13.51 17.94 -11.09
CA HIS A 37 -14.45 18.42 -12.12
C HIS A 37 -15.91 18.27 -11.68
N ALA A 38 -16.21 17.34 -10.79
CA ALA A 38 -17.50 17.12 -10.15
C ALA A 38 -17.28 16.49 -8.77
N LEU A 39 -18.30 16.54 -7.92
CA LEU A 39 -18.37 15.75 -6.71
C LEU A 39 -18.74 14.31 -7.05
N CYS A 40 -17.90 13.38 -6.63
CA CYS A 40 -18.20 11.96 -6.58
C CYS A 40 -17.89 11.46 -5.17
N ILE A 41 -18.82 10.74 -4.55
CA ILE A 41 -18.63 10.25 -3.18
C ILE A 41 -18.06 8.83 -3.12
N PHE A 42 -17.97 8.15 -4.24
CA PHE A 42 -17.61 6.74 -4.32
C PHE A 42 -16.10 6.50 -4.22
N GLY A 43 -15.69 5.24 -4.22
CA GLY A 43 -14.33 4.83 -3.94
C GLY A 43 -13.39 4.93 -5.13
N ASP A 44 -12.19 5.39 -4.86
CA ASP A 44 -10.95 5.17 -5.59
C ASP A 44 -9.77 5.57 -4.69
N HIS A 45 -8.55 5.63 -5.22
CA HIS A 45 -7.35 5.91 -4.42
C HIS A 45 -6.85 7.36 -4.53
N GLN A 46 -7.64 8.31 -5.03
CA GLN A 46 -7.18 9.69 -5.23
C GLN A 46 -6.73 10.36 -3.92
N ASP A 47 -7.47 10.15 -2.84
CA ASP A 47 -7.17 10.75 -1.53
C ASP A 47 -5.86 10.21 -0.93
N VAL A 48 -5.69 8.89 -0.86
CA VAL A 48 -4.48 8.26 -0.32
C VAL A 48 -3.26 8.54 -1.19
N MET A 49 -3.41 8.58 -2.51
CA MET A 49 -2.31 8.94 -3.42
C MET A 49 -1.91 10.41 -3.28
N SER A 50 -2.85 11.31 -2.98
CA SER A 50 -2.53 12.71 -2.66
C SER A 50 -1.74 12.84 -1.35
N ALA A 51 -1.94 11.92 -0.41
CA ALA A 51 -1.24 11.91 0.89
C ALA A 51 0.07 11.09 0.89
N ARG A 52 0.41 10.38 -0.19
CA ARG A 52 1.56 9.44 -0.25
C ARG A 52 2.94 10.05 0.07
N GLN A 53 3.07 11.37 -0.06
CA GLN A 53 4.32 12.10 0.18
C GLN A 53 4.48 12.60 1.63
N THR A 54 3.48 12.38 2.48
CA THR A 54 3.47 12.92 3.85
C THR A 54 4.47 12.25 4.79
N GLY A 55 5.02 11.09 4.41
CA GLY A 55 5.90 10.29 5.25
C GLY A 55 5.17 9.21 6.07
N PHE A 56 3.87 9.02 5.85
CA PHE A 56 3.17 7.84 6.38
C PHE A 56 3.56 6.60 5.59
N ALA A 57 3.88 5.51 6.28
CA ALA A 57 3.90 4.20 5.67
C ALA A 57 2.48 3.83 5.23
N MET A 58 2.35 3.11 4.11
CA MET A 58 1.04 2.84 3.51
C MET A 58 0.84 1.35 3.31
N LEU A 59 -0.17 0.80 4.01
CA LEU A 59 -0.65 -0.57 3.83
C LEU A 59 -1.98 -0.56 3.06
N ALA A 60 -2.08 -1.38 2.02
CA ALA A 60 -3.25 -1.53 1.16
C ALA A 60 -3.88 -2.90 1.37
N GLU A 61 -5.18 -2.95 1.62
CA GLU A 61 -5.94 -4.17 1.84
C GLU A 61 -6.95 -4.44 0.72
N GLY A 62 -7.05 -5.69 0.30
CA GLY A 62 -7.95 -6.15 -0.74
C GLY A 62 -9.31 -6.62 -0.24
N SER A 63 -9.42 -7.14 0.98
CA SER A 63 -10.63 -7.72 1.53
C SER A 63 -10.92 -7.26 2.96
N VAL A 64 -12.15 -7.53 3.45
CA VAL A 64 -12.55 -7.19 4.83
C VAL A 64 -11.70 -7.97 5.86
N GLN A 65 -11.32 -9.22 5.53
CA GLN A 65 -10.44 -9.99 6.41
C GLN A 65 -9.03 -9.40 6.47
N GLU A 66 -8.48 -8.97 5.32
CA GLU A 66 -7.17 -8.29 5.29
C GLU A 66 -7.19 -6.98 6.09
N VAL A 67 -8.29 -6.22 6.04
CA VAL A 67 -8.44 -4.99 6.86
C VAL A 67 -8.33 -5.31 8.34
N MET A 68 -8.95 -6.40 8.83
CA MET A 68 -8.85 -6.81 10.23
C MET A 68 -7.41 -7.20 10.60
N ASP A 69 -6.78 -8.04 9.81
CA ASP A 69 -5.48 -8.62 10.11
C ASP A 69 -4.34 -7.60 9.97
N LEU A 70 -4.33 -6.83 8.88
CA LEU A 70 -3.28 -5.85 8.62
C LEU A 70 -3.43 -4.56 9.44
N ALA A 71 -4.64 -4.27 9.96
CA ALA A 71 -4.78 -3.22 10.97
C ALA A 71 -3.94 -3.55 12.22
N GLY A 72 -3.92 -4.81 12.67
CA GLY A 72 -3.05 -5.27 13.75
C GLY A 72 -1.57 -5.03 13.43
N VAL A 73 -1.13 -5.39 12.22
CA VAL A 73 0.24 -5.13 11.73
C VAL A 73 0.56 -3.63 11.77
N ALA A 74 -0.33 -2.76 11.26
CA ALA A 74 -0.10 -1.32 11.23
C ALA A 74 0.10 -0.74 12.65
N HIS A 75 -0.73 -1.17 13.62
CA HIS A 75 -0.62 -0.70 15.00
C HIS A 75 0.66 -1.18 15.70
N LEU A 76 1.08 -2.42 15.46
CA LEU A 76 2.32 -2.96 16.02
C LEU A 76 3.55 -2.31 15.37
N ALA A 77 3.54 -2.23 14.04
CA ALA A 77 4.66 -1.69 13.26
C ALA A 77 4.90 -0.20 13.54
N THR A 78 3.85 0.61 13.70
CA THR A 78 4.02 2.04 14.00
C THR A 78 4.72 2.28 15.34
N ILE A 79 4.43 1.45 16.36
CA ILE A 79 5.08 1.54 17.67
C ILE A 79 6.57 1.23 17.53
N LYS A 80 6.92 0.11 16.89
CA LYS A 80 8.30 -0.36 16.75
C LYS A 80 9.13 0.51 15.82
N SER A 81 8.59 0.89 14.66
CA SER A 81 9.30 1.69 13.66
C SER A 81 9.34 3.19 13.96
N ARG A 82 8.42 3.69 14.80
CA ARG A 82 8.15 5.11 15.04
C ARG A 82 7.62 5.86 13.80
N VAL A 83 7.44 5.18 12.68
CA VAL A 83 6.84 5.75 11.47
C VAL A 83 5.32 5.63 11.57
N PRO A 84 4.55 6.71 11.31
CA PRO A 84 3.09 6.61 11.28
C PRO A 84 2.61 5.82 10.07
N PHE A 85 1.45 5.15 10.20
CA PHE A 85 0.87 4.31 9.16
C PHE A 85 -0.46 4.86 8.66
N MET A 86 -0.67 4.75 7.37
CA MET A 86 -1.95 4.85 6.70
C MET A 86 -2.34 3.47 6.21
N ASN A 87 -3.32 2.87 6.87
CA ASN A 87 -3.92 1.58 6.58
C ASN A 87 -5.17 1.86 5.75
N PHE A 88 -5.19 1.49 4.46
CA PHE A 88 -6.27 1.89 3.56
C PHE A 88 -6.84 0.75 2.76
N PHE A 89 -8.12 0.83 2.53
CA PHE A 89 -8.93 -0.12 1.77
C PHE A 89 -9.93 0.62 0.89
N ASP A 90 -10.50 -0.07 -0.07
CA ASP A 90 -11.40 0.54 -1.04
C ASP A 90 -12.73 0.98 -0.41
N GLY A 91 -12.99 2.29 -0.44
CA GLY A 91 -14.28 2.85 -0.07
C GLY A 91 -15.39 2.39 -1.00
N PHE A 92 -16.60 2.20 -0.48
CA PHE A 92 -17.78 1.71 -1.18
C PHE A 92 -17.65 0.30 -1.82
N ARG A 93 -16.49 -0.32 -1.72
CA ARG A 93 -16.27 -1.74 -1.99
C ARG A 93 -16.02 -2.42 -0.65
N THR A 94 -14.80 -2.65 -0.26
CA THR A 94 -14.44 -3.28 1.00
C THR A 94 -15.15 -2.66 2.21
N SER A 95 -15.30 -1.32 2.26
CA SER A 95 -15.94 -0.63 3.38
C SER A 95 -17.46 -0.88 3.52
N HIS A 96 -18.11 -1.38 2.49
CA HIS A 96 -19.57 -1.63 2.46
C HIS A 96 -19.92 -3.12 2.27
N GLU A 97 -18.91 -3.97 2.18
CA GLU A 97 -19.13 -5.41 2.11
C GLU A 97 -19.53 -5.96 3.48
N ILE A 98 -20.50 -6.86 3.48
CA ILE A 98 -20.93 -7.62 4.67
C ILE A 98 -20.34 -9.01 4.53
N GLN A 99 -19.25 -9.26 5.24
CA GLN A 99 -18.56 -10.54 5.23
C GLN A 99 -18.44 -11.10 6.64
N LYS A 100 -18.46 -12.42 6.75
CA LYS A 100 -18.05 -13.11 7.97
C LYS A 100 -16.53 -13.16 8.01
N ILE A 101 -15.94 -12.58 9.05
CA ILE A 101 -14.49 -12.57 9.26
C ILE A 101 -14.14 -13.26 10.57
N GLU A 102 -12.89 -13.68 10.70
CA GLU A 102 -12.29 -14.10 11.95
C GLU A 102 -11.63 -12.90 12.61
N MET A 103 -12.00 -12.63 13.86
CA MET A 103 -11.46 -11.50 14.61
C MET A 103 -10.11 -11.85 15.23
N LEU A 104 -9.20 -10.89 15.25
CA LEU A 104 -8.05 -10.88 16.14
C LEU A 104 -8.48 -10.26 17.47
N GLU A 105 -8.26 -10.99 18.55
CA GLU A 105 -8.59 -10.51 19.90
C GLU A 105 -7.43 -9.68 20.47
N ASN A 106 -7.75 -8.85 21.45
CA ASN A 106 -6.71 -8.06 22.14
C ASN A 106 -5.64 -8.93 22.81
N ASP A 107 -6.03 -10.10 23.28
CA ASP A 107 -5.14 -11.06 23.94
C ASP A 107 -4.14 -11.70 22.94
N ASP A 108 -4.48 -11.74 21.65
CA ASP A 108 -3.59 -12.19 20.58
C ASP A 108 -2.54 -11.12 20.23
N LEU A 109 -2.96 -9.85 20.25
CA LEU A 109 -2.11 -8.72 19.84
C LEU A 109 -1.22 -8.18 20.96
N ALA A 110 -1.70 -8.21 22.21
CA ALA A 110 -1.00 -7.63 23.36
C ALA A 110 0.43 -8.19 23.57
N PRO A 111 0.67 -9.51 23.42
CA PRO A 111 2.02 -10.07 23.54
C PRO A 111 3.00 -9.63 22.46
N LEU A 112 2.49 -9.17 21.31
CA LEU A 112 3.31 -8.74 20.16
C LEU A 112 3.78 -7.30 20.27
N ILE A 113 3.25 -6.54 21.25
CA ILE A 113 3.64 -5.13 21.42
C ILE A 113 5.10 -5.05 21.88
N ASP A 114 5.91 -4.30 21.15
CA ASP A 114 7.25 -3.93 21.56
C ASP A 114 7.17 -2.96 22.76
N GLN A 115 7.33 -3.51 23.98
CA GLN A 115 7.18 -2.77 25.22
C GLN A 115 8.31 -1.72 25.43
N GLU A 116 9.49 -1.98 24.89
CA GLU A 116 10.61 -1.04 24.97
C GLU A 116 10.32 0.18 24.08
N ALA A 117 9.96 -0.04 22.83
CA ALA A 117 9.58 1.03 21.90
C ALA A 117 8.39 1.84 22.41
N LEU A 118 7.40 1.18 23.04
CA LEU A 118 6.27 1.85 23.66
C LEU A 118 6.68 2.72 24.86
N ALA A 119 7.58 2.21 25.71
CA ALA A 119 8.12 2.96 26.84
C ALA A 119 8.94 4.19 26.38
N GLU A 120 9.76 4.02 25.35
CA GLU A 120 10.51 5.13 24.74
C GLU A 120 9.57 6.20 24.16
N PHE A 121 8.51 5.79 23.45
CA PHE A 121 7.51 6.73 22.95
C PHE A 121 6.86 7.53 24.08
N ARG A 122 6.45 6.86 25.17
CA ARG A 122 5.86 7.52 26.35
C ARG A 122 6.84 8.46 27.04
N ALA A 123 8.11 8.08 27.12
CA ALA A 123 9.16 8.91 27.74
C ALA A 123 9.45 10.21 26.96
N ARG A 124 9.12 10.24 25.65
CA ARG A 124 9.24 11.45 24.81
C ARG A 124 8.01 12.36 24.84
N ALA A 125 6.96 12.00 25.56
CA ALA A 125 5.77 12.85 25.71
C ALA A 125 6.15 14.19 26.34
N LEU A 126 5.45 15.26 25.95
CA LEU A 126 5.63 16.57 26.57
C LEU A 126 5.29 16.50 28.05
N ASN A 127 6.24 16.89 28.89
CA ASN A 127 6.11 16.81 30.33
C ASN A 127 6.62 18.11 30.97
N PRO A 128 5.78 18.86 31.72
CA PRO A 128 6.19 20.09 32.38
C PRO A 128 7.39 19.91 33.33
N MET A 129 7.56 18.73 33.91
CA MET A 129 8.70 18.42 34.81
C MET A 129 9.99 18.16 34.07
N LYS A 130 9.93 17.91 32.75
CA LYS A 130 11.07 17.74 31.83
C LYS A 130 10.78 18.49 30.54
N PRO A 131 10.82 19.83 30.57
CA PRO A 131 10.43 20.64 29.40
C PRO A 131 11.43 20.44 28.26
N VAL A 132 10.90 20.20 27.05
CA VAL A 132 11.67 20.12 25.81
C VAL A 132 11.02 20.98 24.75
N ALA A 133 11.82 21.61 23.91
CA ALA A 133 11.36 22.28 22.69
C ALA A 133 11.70 21.39 21.49
N ARG A 134 10.73 21.18 20.62
CA ARG A 134 10.92 20.44 19.36
C ARG A 134 9.93 20.93 18.31
N GLY A 135 10.22 20.62 17.04
CA GLY A 135 9.37 21.04 15.93
C GLY A 135 9.37 22.54 15.70
N MET A 136 10.45 23.21 16.09
CA MET A 136 10.65 24.65 15.90
C MET A 136 11.11 24.96 14.47
N ALA A 137 11.28 26.25 14.15
CA ALA A 137 11.85 26.66 12.87
C ALA A 137 13.36 26.31 12.80
N GLU A 138 13.77 25.83 11.66
CA GLU A 138 15.16 25.52 11.35
C GLU A 138 15.64 26.33 10.15
N ASN A 139 16.91 26.73 10.18
CA ASN A 139 17.58 27.39 9.08
C ASN A 139 18.05 26.34 8.02
N PRO A 140 18.36 26.76 6.79
CA PRO A 140 18.76 25.83 5.70
C PRO A 140 19.94 24.92 6.06
N ASP A 141 20.87 25.38 6.87
CA ASP A 141 22.07 24.67 7.29
C ASP A 141 21.80 23.47 8.22
N HIS A 142 20.63 23.41 8.87
CA HIS A 142 20.22 22.29 9.72
C HIS A 142 19.09 21.46 9.11
N PHE A 143 18.14 22.11 8.42
CA PHE A 143 16.93 21.45 7.88
C PHE A 143 17.26 20.30 6.94
N PHE A 144 18.23 20.48 6.04
CA PHE A 144 18.61 19.44 5.07
C PHE A 144 19.10 18.15 5.78
N GLN A 145 20.02 18.29 6.73
CA GLN A 145 20.57 17.14 7.46
C GLN A 145 19.50 16.43 8.29
N HIS A 146 18.61 17.18 8.92
CA HIS A 146 17.51 16.60 9.69
C HIS A 146 16.52 15.84 8.77
N ARG A 147 16.24 16.35 7.58
CA ARG A 147 15.39 15.63 6.60
C ARG A 147 16.05 14.33 6.14
N GLU A 148 17.37 14.33 5.88
CA GLU A 148 18.10 13.12 5.49
C GLU A 148 18.23 12.10 6.63
N SER A 149 18.27 12.53 7.88
CA SER A 149 18.39 11.63 9.04
C SER A 149 17.21 10.69 9.23
N CYS A 150 16.09 10.91 8.54
CA CYS A 150 14.93 10.03 8.57
C CYS A 150 15.11 8.71 7.80
N ASN A 151 16.08 8.62 6.89
CA ASN A 151 16.22 7.51 5.94
C ASN A 151 16.28 6.15 6.64
N ASN A 152 17.09 6.01 7.69
CA ASN A 152 17.25 4.75 8.42
C ASN A 152 15.92 4.21 9.00
N TYR A 153 15.00 5.10 9.41
CA TYR A 153 13.69 4.70 9.93
C TYR A 153 12.84 4.09 8.82
N TYR A 154 12.82 4.71 7.64
CA TYR A 154 12.04 4.21 6.50
C TYR A 154 12.64 2.94 5.90
N GLU A 155 13.96 2.80 5.90
CA GLU A 155 14.65 1.59 5.45
C GLU A 155 14.35 0.38 6.34
N ALA A 156 14.07 0.59 7.62
CA ALA A 156 13.71 -0.48 8.56
C ALA A 156 12.25 -0.93 8.44
N VAL A 157 11.34 -0.09 7.92
CA VAL A 157 9.89 -0.39 7.87
C VAL A 157 9.57 -1.70 7.16
N PRO A 158 10.11 -2.03 5.98
CA PRO A 158 9.75 -3.28 5.29
C PRO A 158 10.00 -4.53 6.14
N ALA A 159 11.16 -4.61 6.80
CA ALA A 159 11.50 -5.74 7.65
C ALA A 159 10.62 -5.83 8.90
N ILE A 160 10.26 -4.69 9.51
CA ILE A 160 9.36 -4.64 10.66
C ILE A 160 7.94 -5.06 10.28
N VAL A 161 7.45 -4.61 9.12
CA VAL A 161 6.12 -5.00 8.62
C VAL A 161 6.09 -6.50 8.32
N GLU A 162 7.10 -7.03 7.63
CA GLU A 162 7.22 -8.46 7.34
C GLU A 162 7.26 -9.31 8.62
N GLU A 163 7.99 -8.87 9.65
CA GLU A 163 8.01 -9.52 10.95
C GLU A 163 6.58 -9.64 11.53
N TYR A 164 5.84 -8.52 11.60
CA TYR A 164 4.49 -8.55 12.16
C TYR A 164 3.47 -9.26 11.25
N MET A 165 3.61 -9.22 9.94
CA MET A 165 2.82 -10.04 9.03
C MET A 165 3.04 -11.53 9.32
N ASN A 166 4.27 -11.95 9.58
CA ASN A 166 4.60 -13.32 9.96
C ASN A 166 4.00 -13.71 11.32
N GLU A 167 4.03 -12.82 12.33
CA GLU A 167 3.41 -13.08 13.63
C GLU A 167 1.88 -13.23 13.52
N ILE A 168 1.22 -12.33 12.79
CA ILE A 168 -0.22 -12.44 12.51
C ILE A 168 -0.54 -13.72 11.73
N SER A 169 0.31 -14.09 10.77
CA SER A 169 0.14 -15.34 10.02
C SER A 169 0.20 -16.60 10.92
N LYS A 170 1.04 -16.59 11.95
CA LYS A 170 1.11 -17.69 12.94
C LYS A 170 -0.17 -17.82 13.76
N ILE A 171 -0.78 -16.69 14.11
CA ILE A 171 -2.03 -16.65 14.90
C ILE A 171 -3.23 -17.07 14.05
N THR A 172 -3.33 -16.53 12.85
CA THR A 172 -4.51 -16.65 11.98
C THR A 172 -4.45 -17.82 11.00
N GLY A 173 -3.27 -18.36 10.72
CA GLY A 173 -3.04 -19.32 9.64
C GLY A 173 -3.08 -18.72 8.24
N ARG A 174 -3.43 -17.44 8.08
CA ARG A 174 -3.42 -16.71 6.80
C ARG A 174 -2.01 -16.13 6.56
N LYS A 175 -1.52 -16.25 5.33
CA LYS A 175 -0.19 -15.75 4.96
C LYS A 175 -0.31 -14.37 4.32
N TYR A 176 0.52 -13.45 4.78
CA TYR A 176 0.65 -12.10 4.25
C TYR A 176 2.13 -11.78 3.98
N GLY A 177 2.39 -11.13 2.86
CA GLY A 177 3.69 -10.57 2.50
C GLY A 177 3.58 -9.11 2.13
N LEU A 178 4.71 -8.42 1.99
CA LEU A 178 4.74 -7.03 1.52
C LEU A 178 4.21 -6.91 0.08
N PHE A 179 4.47 -7.97 -0.70
CA PHE A 179 4.04 -8.18 -2.07
C PHE A 179 3.72 -9.66 -2.23
N ASP A 180 2.47 -9.98 -2.53
CA ASP A 180 2.01 -11.37 -2.63
C ASP A 180 1.79 -11.77 -4.09
N TYR A 181 2.53 -12.78 -4.53
CA TYR A 181 2.35 -13.35 -5.85
C TYR A 181 1.22 -14.39 -5.87
N TYR A 182 0.41 -14.34 -6.93
CA TYR A 182 -0.65 -15.31 -7.19
C TYR A 182 -0.70 -15.67 -8.69
N GLY A 183 -0.75 -16.95 -9.03
CA GLY A 183 -0.90 -17.45 -10.39
C GLY A 183 0.11 -18.55 -10.77
N ALA A 184 0.38 -18.72 -12.06
CA ALA A 184 1.31 -19.72 -12.57
C ALA A 184 2.76 -19.41 -12.14
N GLU A 185 3.52 -20.40 -11.69
CA GLU A 185 4.93 -20.22 -11.26
C GLU A 185 5.83 -19.70 -12.38
N ASP A 186 5.50 -20.02 -13.62
CA ASP A 186 6.22 -19.62 -14.83
C ASP A 186 5.46 -18.52 -15.63
N ALA A 187 4.73 -17.67 -14.94
CA ALA A 187 3.94 -16.61 -15.58
C ALA A 187 4.80 -15.72 -16.48
N GLU A 188 4.33 -15.49 -17.70
CA GLU A 188 4.94 -14.59 -18.68
C GLU A 188 4.23 -13.22 -18.74
N ARG A 189 2.97 -13.16 -18.30
CA ARG A 189 2.14 -11.95 -18.23
C ARG A 189 1.69 -11.75 -16.80
N VAL A 190 1.98 -10.59 -16.23
CA VAL A 190 1.74 -10.32 -14.81
C VAL A 190 0.98 -9.01 -14.65
N ILE A 191 -0.02 -8.99 -13.77
CA ILE A 191 -0.67 -7.77 -13.30
C ILE A 191 -0.07 -7.35 -11.96
N ILE A 192 0.16 -6.06 -11.78
CA ILE A 192 0.50 -5.46 -10.47
C ILE A 192 -0.65 -4.58 -10.05
N ALA A 193 -1.21 -4.81 -8.88
CA ALA A 193 -2.35 -4.04 -8.38
C ALA A 193 -2.39 -4.01 -6.84
N MET A 194 -3.22 -3.13 -6.27
CA MET A 194 -3.51 -3.07 -4.83
C MET A 194 -4.99 -2.82 -4.60
N GLY A 195 -5.49 -3.20 -3.42
CA GLY A 195 -6.88 -3.06 -3.04
C GLY A 195 -7.79 -4.17 -3.58
N SER A 196 -9.09 -3.94 -3.58
CA SER A 196 -10.12 -4.97 -3.83
C SER A 196 -10.11 -5.58 -5.24
N VAL A 197 -9.46 -4.94 -6.20
CA VAL A 197 -9.33 -5.51 -7.57
C VAL A 197 -8.55 -6.82 -7.58
N THR A 198 -7.71 -7.07 -6.58
CA THR A 198 -6.94 -8.30 -6.46
C THR A 198 -7.83 -9.53 -6.34
N GLU A 199 -9.00 -9.41 -5.72
CA GLU A 199 -10.00 -10.48 -5.64
C GLU A 199 -10.57 -10.84 -7.02
N ALA A 200 -11.03 -9.82 -7.77
CA ALA A 200 -11.52 -10.03 -9.14
C ALA A 200 -10.41 -10.55 -10.10
N ALA A 201 -9.16 -10.15 -9.84
CA ALA A 201 -8.04 -10.63 -10.62
C ALA A 201 -7.71 -12.10 -10.32
N ARG A 202 -7.85 -12.59 -9.08
CA ARG A 202 -7.71 -14.01 -8.72
C ARG A 202 -8.67 -14.89 -9.54
N GLU A 203 -9.94 -14.52 -9.61
CA GLU A 203 -10.97 -15.21 -10.40
C GLU A 203 -10.56 -15.34 -11.89
N ALA A 204 -10.09 -14.23 -12.47
CA ALA A 204 -9.66 -14.23 -13.86
C ALA A 204 -8.40 -15.07 -14.08
N ILE A 205 -7.45 -15.03 -13.15
CA ILE A 205 -6.21 -15.80 -13.18
C ILE A 205 -6.50 -17.29 -13.06
N ASP A 206 -7.36 -17.69 -12.12
CA ASP A 206 -7.76 -19.10 -11.95
C ASP A 206 -8.36 -19.67 -13.23
N TYR A 207 -9.25 -18.90 -13.87
CA TYR A 207 -9.83 -19.29 -15.17
C TYR A 207 -8.75 -19.44 -16.25
N LEU A 208 -7.83 -18.48 -16.37
CA LEU A 208 -6.78 -18.50 -17.39
C LEU A 208 -5.76 -19.62 -17.16
N VAL A 209 -5.32 -19.81 -15.92
CA VAL A 209 -4.37 -20.88 -15.55
C VAL A 209 -4.99 -22.26 -15.78
N ALA A 210 -6.26 -22.44 -15.44
CA ALA A 210 -7.00 -23.68 -15.73
C ALA A 210 -7.09 -23.98 -17.25
N ASN A 211 -6.99 -22.95 -18.10
CA ASN A 211 -6.93 -23.06 -19.54
C ASN A 211 -5.49 -23.12 -20.12
N GLY A 212 -4.47 -23.28 -19.27
CA GLY A 212 -3.07 -23.43 -19.67
C GLY A 212 -2.32 -22.15 -19.95
N GLU A 213 -2.87 -20.98 -19.56
CA GLU A 213 -2.24 -19.69 -19.75
C GLU A 213 -1.22 -19.40 -18.62
N LYS A 214 -0.09 -18.80 -18.98
CA LYS A 214 0.99 -18.43 -18.06
C LYS A 214 0.81 -17.00 -17.56
N VAL A 215 -0.08 -16.84 -16.61
CA VAL A 215 -0.47 -15.53 -16.06
C VAL A 215 -0.41 -15.52 -14.55
N GLY A 216 -0.23 -14.32 -14.00
CA GLY A 216 -0.23 -14.12 -12.55
C GLY A 216 -0.40 -12.66 -12.18
N MET A 217 -0.40 -12.41 -10.88
CA MET A 217 -0.53 -11.09 -10.29
C MET A 217 0.41 -10.95 -9.10
N VAL A 218 0.91 -9.74 -8.88
CA VAL A 218 1.49 -9.33 -7.59
C VAL A 218 0.52 -8.34 -6.94
N ALA A 219 -0.01 -8.73 -5.79
CA ALA A 219 -0.77 -7.85 -4.91
C ALA A 219 0.20 -7.03 -4.05
N VAL A 220 0.02 -5.71 -4.02
CA VAL A 220 0.85 -4.81 -3.24
C VAL A 220 0.15 -4.52 -1.92
N HIS A 221 0.76 -4.92 -0.79
CA HIS A 221 0.31 -4.56 0.54
C HIS A 221 1.11 -3.38 1.10
N LEU A 222 2.44 -3.44 1.14
CA LEU A 222 3.25 -2.29 1.56
C LEU A 222 3.58 -1.40 0.36
N TYR A 223 2.79 -0.34 0.19
CA TYR A 223 3.00 0.61 -0.90
C TYR A 223 4.06 1.68 -0.55
N ARG A 224 4.14 2.11 0.70
CA ARG A 224 5.18 3.04 1.20
C ARG A 224 5.74 2.56 2.54
N PRO A 225 7.05 2.55 2.71
CA PRO A 225 8.08 2.73 1.65
C PRO A 225 8.01 1.62 0.60
N PHE A 226 8.20 1.96 -0.68
CA PHE A 226 8.21 0.96 -1.76
C PHE A 226 9.56 0.24 -1.79
N SER A 227 9.58 -1.03 -1.42
CA SER A 227 10.80 -1.82 -1.38
C SER A 227 11.05 -2.55 -2.69
N ALA A 228 11.88 -1.97 -3.57
CA ALA A 228 12.25 -2.59 -4.84
C ALA A 228 12.81 -4.01 -4.65
N LYS A 229 13.60 -4.25 -3.60
CA LYS A 229 14.14 -5.57 -3.27
C LYS A 229 13.05 -6.63 -3.10
N HIS A 230 12.04 -6.35 -2.27
CA HIS A 230 10.96 -7.30 -1.99
C HIS A 230 10.00 -7.42 -3.18
N PHE A 231 9.72 -6.31 -3.86
CA PHE A 231 8.90 -6.29 -5.07
C PHE A 231 9.50 -7.16 -6.18
N LEU A 232 10.78 -6.95 -6.52
CA LEU A 232 11.46 -7.75 -7.55
C LEU A 232 11.61 -9.23 -7.18
N ALA A 233 11.66 -9.55 -5.88
CA ALA A 233 11.65 -10.93 -5.42
C ALA A 233 10.28 -11.61 -5.60
N ALA A 234 9.19 -10.85 -5.55
CA ALA A 234 7.83 -11.37 -5.75
C ALA A 234 7.44 -11.52 -7.23
N VAL A 235 8.08 -10.77 -8.14
CA VAL A 235 7.79 -10.88 -9.59
C VAL A 235 8.45 -12.11 -10.17
N PRO A 236 7.71 -13.00 -10.90
CA PRO A 236 8.29 -14.13 -11.60
C PRO A 236 9.39 -13.69 -12.59
N LYS A 237 10.52 -14.37 -12.56
CA LYS A 237 11.64 -14.08 -13.49
C LYS A 237 11.31 -14.38 -14.95
N THR A 238 10.24 -15.11 -15.19
CA THR A 238 9.70 -15.43 -16.51
C THR A 238 8.81 -14.34 -17.10
N ALA A 239 8.47 -13.32 -16.31
CA ALA A 239 7.59 -12.23 -16.73
C ALA A 239 8.18 -11.46 -17.92
N LYS A 240 7.46 -11.45 -19.03
CA LYS A 240 7.83 -10.73 -20.27
C LYS A 240 7.07 -9.40 -20.42
N THR A 241 5.82 -9.39 -19.95
CA THR A 241 4.95 -8.20 -19.99
C THR A 241 4.24 -8.01 -18.65
N ILE A 242 4.18 -6.77 -18.20
CA ILE A 242 3.56 -6.39 -16.93
C ILE A 242 2.54 -5.27 -17.18
N ALA A 243 1.31 -5.45 -16.69
CA ALA A 243 0.34 -4.37 -16.57
C ALA A 243 0.27 -3.89 -15.13
N VAL A 244 0.49 -2.60 -14.91
CA VAL A 244 0.30 -1.98 -13.59
C VAL A 244 -1.04 -1.27 -13.58
N LEU A 245 -1.92 -1.68 -12.68
CA LEU A 245 -3.28 -1.15 -12.58
C LEU A 245 -3.39 -0.19 -11.39
N ASP A 246 -3.61 1.06 -11.70
CA ASP A 246 -3.83 2.13 -10.71
C ASP A 246 -5.32 2.50 -10.62
N ARG A 247 -5.83 2.64 -9.39
CA ARG A 247 -7.20 3.13 -9.13
C ARG A 247 -7.21 4.62 -8.84
N THR A 248 -6.42 5.37 -9.59
CA THR A 248 -6.27 6.82 -9.44
C THR A 248 -6.01 7.47 -10.79
N LYS A 249 -6.17 8.77 -10.85
CA LYS A 249 -5.77 9.61 -11.98
C LYS A 249 -5.00 10.82 -11.46
N GLU A 250 -3.73 10.89 -11.83
CA GLU A 250 -2.90 12.07 -11.57
C GLU A 250 -2.83 12.93 -12.86
N PRO A 251 -3.58 14.05 -12.93
CA PRO A 251 -3.58 14.90 -14.13
C PRO A 251 -2.21 15.49 -14.40
N GLY A 252 -1.73 15.35 -15.64
CA GLY A 252 -0.45 15.90 -16.08
C GLY A 252 0.78 15.04 -15.80
N ALA A 253 0.64 13.93 -15.06
CA ALA A 253 1.73 12.98 -14.85
C ALA A 253 1.98 12.10 -16.10
N ASN A 254 3.21 11.61 -16.26
CA ASN A 254 3.57 10.64 -17.30
C ASN A 254 3.04 9.23 -17.06
N GLY A 255 2.43 8.99 -15.93
CA GLY A 255 1.83 7.73 -15.51
C GLY A 255 1.27 7.87 -14.09
N GLU A 256 0.53 6.87 -13.66
CA GLU A 256 -0.04 6.84 -12.32
C GLU A 256 1.01 6.40 -11.28
N PRO A 257 0.80 6.65 -9.98
CA PRO A 257 1.85 6.48 -8.97
C PRO A 257 2.44 5.08 -8.89
N LEU A 258 1.62 4.02 -8.83
CA LEU A 258 2.12 2.65 -8.74
C LEU A 258 2.87 2.26 -10.02
N TYR A 259 2.35 2.64 -11.20
CA TYR A 259 3.02 2.40 -12.48
C TYR A 259 4.42 3.01 -12.53
N LEU A 260 4.58 4.23 -12.04
CA LEU A 260 5.89 4.90 -12.04
C LEU A 260 6.86 4.21 -11.08
N ASP A 261 6.41 3.83 -9.88
CA ASP A 261 7.24 3.11 -8.90
C ASP A 261 7.69 1.74 -9.45
N VAL A 262 6.78 0.97 -10.04
CA VAL A 262 7.10 -0.33 -10.66
C VAL A 262 8.09 -0.16 -11.81
N LYS A 263 7.86 0.82 -12.67
CA LYS A 263 8.74 1.09 -13.81
C LYS A 263 10.15 1.46 -13.38
N ASP A 264 10.28 2.26 -12.31
CA ASP A 264 11.57 2.65 -11.75
C ASP A 264 12.35 1.42 -11.22
N CYS A 265 11.68 0.44 -10.62
CA CYS A 265 12.32 -0.80 -10.15
C CYS A 265 13.02 -1.60 -11.25
N PHE A 266 12.60 -1.46 -12.51
CA PHE A 266 13.21 -2.13 -13.66
C PHE A 266 14.13 -1.23 -14.47
N TYR A 267 14.33 0.02 -14.03
CA TYR A 267 15.21 0.95 -14.75
C TYR A 267 16.66 0.42 -14.79
N GLY A 268 17.22 0.34 -15.98
CA GLY A 268 18.59 -0.18 -16.18
C GLY A 268 18.75 -1.69 -16.13
N ALA A 269 17.68 -2.46 -15.94
CA ALA A 269 17.74 -3.93 -16.00
C ALA A 269 17.90 -4.38 -17.47
N GLU A 270 18.87 -5.28 -17.75
CA GLU A 270 19.16 -5.77 -19.11
C GLU A 270 17.99 -6.50 -19.78
N ASN A 271 17.17 -7.22 -18.98
CA ASN A 271 16.04 -8.00 -19.45
C ASN A 271 14.72 -7.51 -18.80
N ALA A 272 14.54 -6.18 -18.76
CA ALA A 272 13.31 -5.61 -18.22
C ALA A 272 12.08 -6.08 -19.04
N PRO A 273 10.98 -6.47 -18.37
CA PRO A 273 9.73 -6.76 -19.06
C PRO A 273 9.18 -5.48 -19.72
N VAL A 274 8.29 -5.64 -20.70
CA VAL A 274 7.52 -4.54 -21.23
C VAL A 274 6.48 -4.15 -20.19
N ILE A 275 6.52 -2.91 -19.68
CA ILE A 275 5.63 -2.44 -18.62
C ILE A 275 4.64 -1.43 -19.18
N VAL A 276 3.35 -1.71 -19.02
CA VAL A 276 2.26 -0.82 -19.40
C VAL A 276 1.42 -0.44 -18.19
N GLY A 277 0.91 0.79 -18.16
CA GLY A 277 0.00 1.26 -17.13
C GLY A 277 -1.46 1.14 -17.57
N GLY A 278 -2.36 0.97 -16.62
CA GLY A 278 -3.80 0.97 -16.82
C GLY A 278 -4.52 1.63 -15.65
N ARG A 279 -5.63 2.29 -15.94
CA ARG A 279 -6.52 2.85 -14.93
C ARG A 279 -7.82 2.07 -14.88
N TYR A 280 -8.31 1.84 -13.67
CA TYR A 280 -9.55 1.11 -13.44
C TYR A 280 -10.36 1.75 -12.30
N GLY A 281 -11.64 1.43 -12.23
CA GLY A 281 -12.46 1.58 -11.03
C GLY A 281 -12.61 2.98 -10.45
N LEU A 282 -12.30 4.06 -11.21
CA LEU A 282 -12.45 5.43 -10.73
C LEU A 282 -13.92 5.69 -10.38
N GLY A 283 -14.14 6.32 -9.21
CA GLY A 283 -15.48 6.59 -8.72
C GLY A 283 -16.33 5.34 -8.54
N SER A 284 -15.72 4.23 -8.13
CA SER A 284 -16.34 2.90 -7.96
C SER A 284 -16.94 2.33 -9.25
N LYS A 285 -16.49 2.75 -10.44
CA LYS A 285 -16.87 2.05 -11.66
C LYS A 285 -16.49 0.57 -11.52
N ASP A 286 -17.44 -0.32 -11.86
CA ASP A 286 -17.22 -1.76 -11.73
C ASP A 286 -16.01 -2.24 -12.51
N THR A 287 -15.26 -3.15 -11.87
CA THR A 287 -14.15 -3.87 -12.47
C THR A 287 -14.43 -5.35 -12.32
N THR A 288 -14.75 -5.99 -13.44
CA THR A 288 -15.18 -7.38 -13.49
C THR A 288 -14.02 -8.31 -13.89
N PRO A 289 -14.07 -9.62 -13.58
CA PRO A 289 -13.11 -10.59 -14.11
C PRO A 289 -12.95 -10.52 -15.64
N ALA A 290 -14.03 -10.28 -16.38
CA ALA A 290 -13.97 -10.13 -17.84
C ALA A 290 -13.11 -8.93 -18.30
N GLN A 291 -13.12 -7.84 -17.55
CA GLN A 291 -12.23 -6.70 -17.83
C GLN A 291 -10.77 -7.03 -17.50
N ILE A 292 -10.51 -7.82 -16.45
CA ILE A 292 -9.18 -8.32 -16.15
C ILE A 292 -8.68 -9.28 -17.25
N LEU A 293 -9.54 -10.13 -17.80
CA LEU A 293 -9.19 -10.94 -18.99
C LEU A 293 -8.71 -10.05 -20.14
N SER A 294 -9.41 -8.95 -20.42
CA SER A 294 -9.00 -7.99 -21.47
C SER A 294 -7.62 -7.36 -21.22
N VAL A 295 -7.22 -7.19 -19.95
CA VAL A 295 -5.84 -6.74 -19.61
C VAL A 295 -4.82 -7.80 -20.02
N PHE A 296 -5.06 -9.08 -19.72
CA PHE A 296 -4.18 -10.18 -20.15
C PHE A 296 -4.15 -10.36 -21.67
N GLU A 297 -5.27 -10.14 -22.36
CA GLU A 297 -5.32 -10.12 -23.83
C GLU A 297 -4.46 -8.98 -24.39
N ASN A 298 -4.51 -7.79 -23.79
CA ASN A 298 -3.65 -6.67 -24.16
C ASN A 298 -2.16 -7.03 -23.96
N LEU A 299 -1.80 -7.66 -22.83
CA LEU A 299 -0.42 -8.10 -22.56
C LEU A 299 0.09 -9.16 -23.52
N ALA A 300 -0.80 -9.92 -24.18
CA ALA A 300 -0.44 -10.90 -25.21
C ALA A 300 -0.17 -10.27 -26.60
N MET A 301 -0.48 -8.99 -26.79
CA MET A 301 -0.24 -8.31 -28.06
C MET A 301 1.27 -8.08 -28.28
N PRO A 302 1.75 -8.10 -29.53
CA PRO A 302 3.15 -7.76 -29.85
C PRO A 302 3.56 -6.36 -29.37
N MET A 303 2.60 -5.44 -29.30
CA MET A 303 2.76 -4.09 -28.77
C MET A 303 1.59 -3.80 -27.82
N PRO A 304 1.70 -4.12 -26.54
CA PRO A 304 0.64 -3.84 -25.58
C PRO A 304 0.34 -2.33 -25.51
N LYS A 305 -0.95 -2.00 -25.47
CA LYS A 305 -1.37 -0.60 -25.32
C LYS A 305 -1.08 -0.12 -23.91
N ASN A 306 -0.57 1.11 -23.80
CA ASN A 306 -0.30 1.79 -22.55
C ASN A 306 -1.38 2.85 -22.32
N HIS A 307 -2.10 2.79 -21.20
CA HIS A 307 -3.22 3.65 -20.75
C HIS A 307 -4.44 3.68 -21.64
#